data_f5de1c564c4d07b1e968130d9105f3ce
#
_entry.id   f5de1c564c4d07b1e968130d9105f3ce
#
_cell.length_a   1.000
_cell.length_b   1.000
_cell.length_c   1.000
_cell.angle_alpha   90.00
_cell.angle_beta   90.00
_cell.angle_gamma   90.00
#
_symmetry.space_group_name_H-M   'P 1'
#
loop_
_entity.id
_entity.type
_entity.pdbx_description
1 polymer ?
#
loop_
_entity_poly.entity_id
_entity_poly.type
_entity_poly.pdbx_seq_one_letter_code
_entity_poly.pdbx_strand_id
1 'polypeptide(L)'
;MNNSKKDIIAKLKKIGEQLEKKIKENDNPEITMPVRTLTNAYFDEKDRLIRLGDKRQSRTFFNVGQSRKFMQTVLIAAQIKELLEQDKPSISTRQLYYILKHTIEGLKENTFEDQGESDPVIEDLEVAADSLREELGLEPTPKGVFCGPITYKDVRTGDEIDCRKMGSAGAAIPANVEPSVMEFKKSEAKFVLVVE
;
A
#
# COMPACT_ATOMS: atom_id res chain seq x y z
N MET A 1 7.89 5.94 -13.51
CA MET A 1 9.01 6.69 -12.87
C MET A 1 9.32 5.98 -11.57
N ASN A 2 10.47 5.31 -11.48
CA ASN A 2 10.86 4.68 -10.19
C ASN A 2 11.29 5.80 -9.24
N ASN A 3 10.40 6.19 -8.34
CA ASN A 3 10.81 6.99 -7.20
C ASN A 3 11.79 6.18 -6.37
N SER A 4 12.94 6.73 -6.09
CA SER A 4 13.88 6.00 -5.23
C SER A 4 13.28 5.92 -3.82
N LYS A 5 13.54 4.83 -3.11
CA LYS A 5 13.16 4.64 -1.70
C LYS A 5 13.48 5.86 -0.83
N LYS A 6 14.58 6.55 -1.13
CA LYS A 6 14.99 7.78 -0.45
C LYS A 6 14.01 8.93 -0.67
N ASP A 7 13.44 9.05 -1.88
CA ASP A 7 12.50 10.13 -2.21
C ASP A 7 11.17 9.91 -1.48
N ILE A 8 10.71 8.66 -1.38
CA ILE A 8 9.51 8.30 -0.63
C ILE A 8 9.69 8.64 0.85
N ILE A 9 10.80 8.22 1.45
CA ILE A 9 11.14 8.56 2.85
C ILE A 9 11.17 10.08 3.05
N ALA A 10 11.76 10.83 2.12
CA ALA A 10 11.84 12.29 2.20
C ALA A 10 10.43 12.92 2.15
N LYS A 11 9.54 12.44 1.27
CA LYS A 11 8.15 12.92 1.18
C LYS A 11 7.37 12.63 2.48
N LEU A 12 7.51 11.42 3.05
CA LEU A 12 6.87 11.06 4.32
C LEU A 12 7.43 11.89 5.49
N LYS A 13 8.75 12.12 5.54
CA LYS A 13 9.37 13.00 6.54
C LYS A 13 8.84 14.44 6.46
N LYS A 14 8.70 14.96 5.25
CA LYS A 14 8.18 16.31 5.04
C LYS A 14 6.77 16.50 5.61
N ILE A 15 5.90 15.46 5.53
CA ILE A 15 4.59 15.49 6.18
C ILE A 15 4.76 15.66 7.70
N GLY A 16 5.63 14.87 8.32
CA GLY A 16 5.91 14.95 9.76
C GLY A 16 6.49 16.31 10.20
N GLU A 17 7.45 16.85 9.45
CA GLU A 17 8.07 18.16 9.69
C GLU A 17 7.06 19.31 9.61
N GLN A 18 6.14 19.24 8.63
CA GLN A 18 5.06 20.22 8.51
C GLN A 18 4.11 20.18 9.69
N LEU A 19 3.77 18.99 10.19
CA LEU A 19 2.94 18.82 11.38
C LEU A 19 3.64 19.35 12.63
N GLU A 20 4.92 18.99 12.81
CA GLU A 20 5.74 19.45 13.95
C GLU A 20 5.83 20.99 13.99
N LYS A 21 6.03 21.62 12.82
CA LYS A 21 6.07 23.07 12.69
C LYS A 21 4.76 23.72 13.16
N LYS A 22 3.61 23.23 12.66
CA LYS A 22 2.28 23.75 13.06
C LYS A 22 2.03 23.58 14.57
N ILE A 23 2.39 22.44 15.13
CA ILE A 23 2.27 22.20 16.58
C ILE A 23 3.12 23.22 17.38
N LYS A 24 4.37 23.47 16.97
CA LYS A 24 5.24 24.46 17.61
C LYS A 24 4.72 25.91 17.50
N GLU A 25 4.01 26.22 16.43
CA GLU A 25 3.37 27.51 16.18
C GLU A 25 2.00 27.65 16.90
N ASN A 26 1.56 26.63 17.64
CA ASN A 26 0.22 26.52 18.25
C ASN A 26 -0.92 26.64 17.22
N ASP A 27 -0.65 26.25 15.99
CA ASP A 27 -1.64 26.20 14.91
C ASP A 27 -2.29 24.81 14.81
N ASN A 28 -3.45 24.73 14.15
CA ASN A 28 -4.13 23.44 13.95
C ASN A 28 -3.35 22.56 12.97
N PRO A 29 -2.84 21.40 13.41
CA PRO A 29 -2.13 20.48 12.53
C PRO A 29 -3.03 20.00 11.41
N GLU A 30 -2.54 20.06 10.17
CA GLU A 30 -3.27 19.60 8.99
C GLU A 30 -2.36 18.82 8.03
N ILE A 31 -2.97 17.87 7.33
CA ILE A 31 -2.33 17.12 6.25
C ILE A 31 -3.12 17.39 4.98
N THR A 32 -2.46 17.91 3.96
CA THR A 32 -3.06 18.16 2.64
C THR A 32 -2.78 16.99 1.71
N MET A 33 -3.86 16.38 1.20
CA MET A 33 -3.81 15.22 0.30
C MET A 33 -4.48 15.53 -1.03
N PRO A 34 -4.05 14.93 -2.16
CA PRO A 34 -4.76 15.00 -3.41
C PRO A 34 -6.17 14.41 -3.29
N VAL A 35 -7.14 14.98 -4.00
CA VAL A 35 -8.51 14.46 -4.06
C VAL A 35 -8.59 13.35 -5.11
N ARG A 36 -8.90 12.12 -4.70
CA ARG A 36 -9.03 10.93 -5.57
C ARG A 36 -10.47 10.71 -6.02
N THR A 37 -11.04 11.66 -6.74
CA THR A 37 -12.40 11.55 -7.31
C THR A 37 -12.35 11.68 -8.83
N LEU A 38 -13.32 11.09 -9.51
CA LEU A 38 -13.44 11.20 -10.96
C LEU A 38 -13.51 12.66 -11.43
N THR A 39 -14.08 13.56 -10.62
CA THR A 39 -14.13 14.99 -10.94
C THR A 39 -12.79 15.71 -10.84
N ASN A 40 -11.78 15.04 -10.31
CA ASN A 40 -10.38 15.50 -10.27
C ASN A 40 -9.46 14.62 -11.12
N ALA A 41 -9.99 13.70 -11.90
CA ALA A 41 -9.23 12.88 -12.82
C ALA A 41 -9.38 13.39 -14.25
N TYR A 42 -8.31 13.36 -15.02
CA TYR A 42 -8.32 13.68 -16.43
C TYR A 42 -7.44 12.70 -17.21
N PHE A 43 -7.73 12.55 -18.50
CA PHE A 43 -6.91 11.75 -19.40
C PHE A 43 -5.81 12.63 -19.99
N ASP A 44 -4.55 12.25 -19.76
CA ASP A 44 -3.39 12.88 -20.38
C ASP A 44 -3.17 12.23 -21.77
N GLU A 45 -3.51 12.96 -22.83
CA GLU A 45 -3.40 12.47 -24.21
C GLU A 45 -1.94 12.19 -24.64
N LYS A 46 -0.98 12.91 -24.07
CA LYS A 46 0.42 12.76 -24.40
C LYS A 46 1.00 11.45 -23.86
N ASP A 47 0.75 11.19 -22.60
CA ASP A 47 1.28 10.00 -21.92
C ASP A 47 0.29 8.83 -21.96
N ARG A 48 -0.94 9.06 -22.45
CA ARG A 48 -2.07 8.10 -22.48
C ARG A 48 -2.38 7.49 -21.11
N LEU A 49 -2.30 8.29 -20.07
CA LEU A 49 -2.54 7.90 -18.69
C LEU A 49 -3.67 8.74 -18.08
N ILE A 50 -4.39 8.14 -17.14
CA ILE A 50 -5.32 8.87 -16.27
C ILE A 50 -4.49 9.48 -15.14
N ARG A 51 -4.56 10.81 -15.01
CA ARG A 51 -3.87 11.57 -13.96
C ARG A 51 -4.85 12.27 -13.04
N LEU A 52 -4.43 12.55 -11.82
CA LEU A 52 -5.16 13.41 -10.90
C LEU A 52 -4.85 14.88 -11.19
N GLY A 53 -5.88 15.71 -11.10
CA GLY A 53 -5.75 17.17 -11.17
C GLY A 53 -5.25 17.79 -9.86
N ASP A 54 -5.32 19.11 -9.79
CA ASP A 54 -4.72 19.90 -8.71
C ASP A 54 -5.59 20.05 -7.47
N LYS A 55 -6.83 19.51 -7.48
CA LYS A 55 -7.71 19.61 -6.32
C LYS A 55 -7.12 18.84 -5.14
N ARG A 56 -7.07 19.53 -3.99
CA ARG A 56 -6.57 18.96 -2.74
C ARG A 56 -7.60 19.11 -1.64
N GLN A 57 -7.52 18.25 -0.65
CA GLN A 57 -8.31 18.30 0.58
C GLN A 57 -7.37 18.28 1.79
N SER A 58 -7.71 19.05 2.81
CA SER A 58 -6.99 19.04 4.08
C SER A 58 -7.75 18.23 5.12
N ARG A 59 -6.99 17.48 5.91
CA ARG A 59 -7.45 16.80 7.12
C ARG A 59 -6.84 17.52 8.30
N THR A 60 -7.68 18.03 9.19
CA THR A 60 -7.26 18.80 10.34
C THR A 60 -7.48 18.03 11.63
N PHE A 61 -6.54 18.17 12.58
CA PHE A 61 -6.59 17.43 13.84
C PHE A 61 -7.76 17.88 14.73
N PHE A 62 -8.01 19.18 14.85
CA PHE A 62 -9.07 19.69 15.71
C PHE A 62 -10.49 19.63 15.12
N ASN A 63 -10.65 19.06 13.93
CA ASN A 63 -11.95 18.76 13.37
C ASN A 63 -12.41 17.36 13.79
N VAL A 64 -13.45 17.27 14.61
CA VAL A 64 -13.96 15.99 15.15
C VAL A 64 -14.27 14.96 14.05
N GLY A 65 -14.82 15.40 12.92
CA GLY A 65 -15.13 14.52 11.78
C GLY A 65 -13.90 14.04 10.99
N GLN A 66 -12.74 14.65 11.22
CA GLN A 66 -11.50 14.36 10.48
C GLN A 66 -10.37 13.82 11.37
N SER A 67 -10.42 14.07 12.68
CA SER A 67 -9.35 13.75 13.64
C SER A 67 -8.95 12.29 13.62
N ARG A 68 -9.93 11.36 13.53
CA ARG A 68 -9.65 9.93 13.42
C ARG A 68 -8.85 9.60 12.16
N LYS A 69 -9.30 10.09 11.00
CA LYS A 69 -8.63 9.86 9.72
C LYS A 69 -7.28 10.57 9.64
N PHE A 70 -7.14 11.72 10.30
CA PHE A 70 -5.86 12.41 10.49
C PHE A 70 -4.87 11.53 11.27
N MET A 71 -5.28 11.03 12.45
CA MET A 71 -4.48 10.13 13.28
C MET A 71 -4.06 8.88 12.49
N GLN A 72 -5.00 8.20 11.82
CA GLN A 72 -4.75 7.03 10.99
C GLN A 72 -3.72 7.31 9.89
N THR A 73 -3.80 8.49 9.25
CA THR A 73 -2.83 8.91 8.22
C THR A 73 -1.41 9.03 8.79
N VAL A 74 -1.28 9.64 9.96
CA VAL A 74 0.03 9.80 10.62
C VAL A 74 0.60 8.44 11.03
N LEU A 75 -0.22 7.56 11.60
CA LEU A 75 0.20 6.23 12.05
C LEU A 75 0.70 5.37 10.86
N ILE A 76 -0.07 5.33 9.76
CA ILE A 76 0.32 4.57 8.57
C ILE A 76 1.59 5.16 7.94
N ALA A 77 1.68 6.48 7.79
CA ALA A 77 2.86 7.14 7.24
C ALA A 77 4.12 6.88 8.07
N ALA A 78 4.01 6.92 9.41
CA ALA A 78 5.11 6.61 10.32
C ALA A 78 5.57 5.15 10.19
N GLN A 79 4.62 4.20 10.12
CA GLN A 79 4.94 2.77 9.99
C GLN A 79 5.59 2.46 8.64
N ILE A 80 5.07 3.01 7.54
CA ILE A 80 5.67 2.86 6.20
C ILE A 80 7.10 3.43 6.20
N LYS A 81 7.29 4.63 6.75
CA LYS A 81 8.62 5.24 6.87
C LYS A 81 9.58 4.33 7.63
N GLU A 82 9.15 3.77 8.77
CA GLU A 82 9.97 2.86 9.57
C GLU A 82 10.35 1.59 8.81
N LEU A 83 9.40 0.96 8.12
CA LEU A 83 9.65 -0.21 7.26
C LEU A 83 10.72 0.08 6.21
N LEU A 84 10.59 1.22 5.54
CA LEU A 84 11.52 1.64 4.51
C LEU A 84 12.91 1.99 5.07
N GLU A 85 13.00 2.70 6.20
CA GLU A 85 14.29 3.09 6.80
C GLU A 85 15.08 1.89 7.33
N GLN A 86 14.38 0.91 7.91
CA GLN A 86 15.01 -0.28 8.50
C GLN A 86 15.26 -1.40 7.48
N ASP A 87 14.96 -1.16 6.22
CA ASP A 87 15.08 -2.16 5.13
C ASP A 87 14.40 -3.49 5.45
N LYS A 88 13.27 -3.40 6.15
CA LYS A 88 12.46 -4.57 6.51
C LYS A 88 11.78 -5.15 5.27
N PRO A 89 11.49 -6.48 5.29
CA PRO A 89 10.67 -7.10 4.26
C PRO A 89 9.32 -6.40 4.13
N SER A 90 8.75 -6.42 2.92
CA SER A 90 7.39 -5.95 2.69
C SER A 90 6.39 -6.71 3.56
N ILE A 91 5.35 -6.03 4.00
CA ILE A 91 4.27 -6.60 4.81
C ILE A 91 2.95 -6.49 4.06
N SER A 92 2.00 -7.39 4.35
CA SER A 92 0.67 -7.26 3.77
C SER A 92 -0.09 -6.07 4.37
N THR A 93 -1.02 -5.48 3.57
CA THR A 93 -1.91 -4.42 4.07
C THR A 93 -2.70 -4.88 5.30
N ARG A 94 -3.07 -6.17 5.35
CA ARG A 94 -3.73 -6.78 6.51
C ARG A 94 -2.82 -6.83 7.74
N GLN A 95 -1.55 -7.16 7.54
CA GLN A 95 -0.57 -7.17 8.62
C GLN A 95 -0.32 -5.76 9.15
N LEU A 96 -0.22 -4.76 8.28
CA LEU A 96 -0.13 -3.35 8.66
C LEU A 96 -1.31 -2.94 9.55
N TYR A 97 -2.54 -3.29 9.15
CA TYR A 97 -3.73 -3.04 9.96
C TYR A 97 -3.61 -3.63 11.38
N TYR A 98 -3.18 -4.90 11.52
CA TYR A 98 -3.03 -5.52 12.84
C TYR A 98 -1.90 -4.90 13.68
N ILE A 99 -0.81 -4.48 13.06
CA ILE A 99 0.29 -3.78 13.75
C ILE A 99 -0.20 -2.45 14.33
N LEU A 100 -1.04 -1.73 13.59
CA LEU A 100 -1.50 -0.40 13.97
C LEU A 100 -2.79 -0.39 14.79
N LYS A 101 -3.51 -1.52 14.85
CA LYS A 101 -4.73 -1.63 15.64
C LYS A 101 -4.41 -1.78 17.12
N HIS A 102 -4.72 -0.77 17.90
CA HIS A 102 -4.65 -0.80 19.37
C HIS A 102 -5.70 0.12 19.97
N THR A 103 -6.06 -0.12 21.21
CA THR A 103 -6.99 0.72 21.93
C THR A 103 -6.35 2.06 22.28
N ILE A 104 -7.06 3.14 22.02
CA ILE A 104 -6.59 4.51 22.35
C ILE A 104 -6.68 4.69 23.85
N GLU A 105 -5.56 5.09 24.46
CA GLU A 105 -5.48 5.29 25.90
C GLU A 105 -6.52 6.31 26.40
N GLY A 106 -7.27 5.94 27.42
CA GLY A 106 -8.35 6.75 27.99
C GLY A 106 -9.67 6.72 27.22
N LEU A 107 -9.75 6.00 26.09
CA LEU A 107 -10.96 5.82 25.30
C LEU A 107 -11.32 4.34 25.18
N LYS A 108 -12.60 4.06 24.81
CA LYS A 108 -13.04 2.70 24.49
C LYS A 108 -12.96 2.38 22.98
N GLU A 109 -12.27 3.24 22.24
CA GLU A 109 -12.13 3.16 20.78
C GLU A 109 -10.76 2.64 20.40
N ASN A 110 -10.67 1.95 19.26
CA ASN A 110 -9.41 1.56 18.68
C ASN A 110 -8.94 2.60 17.63
N THR A 111 -7.66 2.59 17.34
CA THR A 111 -7.08 3.37 16.22
C THR A 111 -7.72 3.01 14.88
N PHE A 112 -8.03 1.71 14.69
CA PHE A 112 -8.74 1.15 13.54
C PHE A 112 -9.77 0.13 14.04
N GLU A 113 -11.01 0.20 13.56
CA GLU A 113 -12.03 -0.81 13.87
C GLU A 113 -11.97 -1.99 12.89
N ASP A 114 -11.83 -1.70 11.60
CA ASP A 114 -11.69 -2.69 10.55
C ASP A 114 -10.62 -2.30 9.51
N GLN A 115 -10.25 -3.25 8.65
CA GLN A 115 -9.26 -3.04 7.60
C GLN A 115 -9.74 -2.03 6.55
N GLY A 116 -11.05 -1.91 6.32
CA GLY A 116 -11.63 -0.95 5.38
C GLY A 116 -11.33 0.51 5.73
N GLU A 117 -10.96 0.80 6.99
CA GLU A 117 -10.52 2.14 7.39
C GLU A 117 -9.07 2.44 6.95
N SER A 118 -8.20 1.43 6.89
CA SER A 118 -6.79 1.60 6.52
C SER A 118 -6.57 1.71 5.01
N ASP A 119 -7.29 0.95 4.20
CA ASP A 119 -7.10 0.87 2.76
C ASP A 119 -7.21 2.24 2.05
N PRO A 120 -8.24 3.08 2.30
CA PRO A 120 -8.32 4.41 1.68
C PRO A 120 -7.20 5.36 2.11
N VAL A 121 -6.65 5.17 3.30
CA VAL A 121 -5.53 6.00 3.80
C VAL A 121 -4.22 5.60 3.12
N ILE A 122 -4.01 4.29 2.92
CA ILE A 122 -2.85 3.79 2.15
C ILE A 122 -2.88 4.36 0.73
N GLU A 123 -4.03 4.29 0.06
CA GLU A 123 -4.21 4.84 -1.29
C GLU A 123 -3.97 6.36 -1.37
N ASP A 124 -4.37 7.10 -0.34
CA ASP A 124 -4.09 8.54 -0.25
C ASP A 124 -2.58 8.80 -0.10
N LEU A 125 -1.86 7.94 0.64
CA LEU A 125 -0.41 8.03 0.81
C LEU A 125 0.35 7.62 -0.46
N GLU A 126 -0.13 6.62 -1.21
CA GLU A 126 0.40 6.26 -2.53
C GLU A 126 0.43 7.49 -3.45
N VAL A 127 -0.69 8.20 -3.52
CA VAL A 127 -0.79 9.40 -4.36
C VAL A 127 0.04 10.56 -3.79
N ALA A 128 0.07 10.75 -2.46
CA ALA A 128 0.84 11.82 -1.84
C ALA A 128 2.35 11.60 -2.00
N ALA A 129 2.79 10.34 -1.95
CA ALA A 129 4.18 9.95 -2.17
C ALA A 129 4.53 9.80 -3.66
N ASP A 130 3.51 9.83 -4.56
CA ASP A 130 3.68 9.54 -5.99
C ASP A 130 4.44 8.23 -6.19
N SER A 131 3.94 7.16 -5.57
CA SER A 131 4.58 5.85 -5.52
C SER A 131 3.55 4.74 -5.56
N LEU A 132 3.98 3.56 -5.98
CA LEU A 132 3.18 2.36 -5.94
C LEU A 132 3.17 1.76 -4.53
N ARG A 133 2.18 0.94 -4.24
CA ARG A 133 2.01 0.25 -2.95
C ARG A 133 3.22 -0.60 -2.58
N GLU A 134 3.77 -1.30 -3.55
CA GLU A 134 4.95 -2.15 -3.40
C GLU A 134 6.20 -1.32 -3.04
N GLU A 135 6.31 -0.11 -3.58
CA GLU A 135 7.40 0.82 -3.27
C GLU A 135 7.28 1.39 -1.84
N LEU A 136 6.06 1.39 -1.27
CA LEU A 136 5.81 1.68 0.14
C LEU A 136 6.14 0.50 1.07
N GLY A 137 6.59 -0.64 0.53
CA GLY A 137 6.84 -1.86 1.29
C GLY A 137 5.57 -2.59 1.72
N LEU A 138 4.46 -2.36 1.00
CA LEU A 138 3.18 -2.99 1.25
C LEU A 138 2.80 -3.92 0.10
N GLU A 139 2.34 -5.12 0.43
CA GLU A 139 1.91 -6.11 -0.54
C GLU A 139 0.43 -6.48 -0.32
N PRO A 140 -0.33 -6.80 -1.37
CA PRO A 140 -1.65 -7.37 -1.21
C PRO A 140 -1.55 -8.76 -0.57
N THR A 141 -2.55 -9.17 0.16
CA THR A 141 -2.62 -10.55 0.67
C THR A 141 -2.92 -11.48 -0.51
N PRO A 142 -2.13 -12.55 -0.72
CA PRO A 142 -2.42 -13.54 -1.74
C PRO A 142 -3.82 -14.12 -1.55
N LYS A 143 -4.65 -14.13 -2.60
CA LYS A 143 -6.05 -14.59 -2.52
C LYS A 143 -6.40 -15.68 -3.52
N GLY A 144 -5.56 -15.89 -4.54
CA GLY A 144 -5.79 -16.86 -5.58
C GLY A 144 -4.87 -18.07 -5.46
N VAL A 145 -5.32 -19.17 -6.07
CA VAL A 145 -4.51 -20.36 -6.28
C VAL A 145 -4.59 -20.76 -7.74
N PHE A 146 -3.56 -21.38 -8.25
CA PHE A 146 -3.59 -21.96 -9.58
C PHE A 146 -3.13 -23.42 -9.53
N CYS A 147 -3.73 -24.23 -10.41
CA CYS A 147 -3.41 -25.62 -10.60
C CYS A 147 -3.14 -25.87 -12.08
N GLY A 148 -2.29 -26.81 -12.40
CA GLY A 148 -2.09 -27.20 -13.78
C GLY A 148 -0.64 -27.45 -14.16
N PRO A 149 -0.39 -27.74 -15.45
CA PRO A 149 0.94 -28.10 -15.93
C PRO A 149 1.81 -26.84 -16.14
N ILE A 150 2.09 -26.16 -15.05
CA ILE A 150 2.90 -24.95 -14.99
C ILE A 150 4.06 -25.18 -14.03
N THR A 151 5.24 -24.76 -14.42
CA THR A 151 6.44 -24.76 -13.56
C THR A 151 7.01 -23.34 -13.53
N TYR A 152 7.26 -22.85 -12.34
CA TYR A 152 7.93 -21.57 -12.14
C TYR A 152 9.02 -21.69 -11.07
N LYS A 153 9.95 -20.73 -11.08
CA LYS A 153 10.96 -20.59 -10.05
C LYS A 153 10.59 -19.40 -9.15
N ASP A 154 10.56 -19.63 -7.85
CA ASP A 154 10.58 -18.54 -6.88
C ASP A 154 12.00 -17.95 -6.85
N VAL A 155 12.13 -16.70 -7.27
CA VAL A 155 13.43 -16.05 -7.38
C VAL A 155 14.03 -15.73 -6.00
N ARG A 156 13.19 -15.52 -4.98
CA ARG A 156 13.61 -15.18 -3.62
C ARG A 156 14.19 -16.39 -2.89
N THR A 157 13.56 -17.56 -3.03
CA THR A 157 14.04 -18.81 -2.40
C THR A 157 14.94 -19.63 -3.31
N GLY A 158 14.83 -19.44 -4.62
CA GLY A 158 15.52 -20.25 -5.63
C GLY A 158 14.82 -21.56 -5.95
N ASP A 159 13.69 -21.87 -5.30
CA ASP A 159 12.96 -23.11 -5.47
C ASP A 159 12.23 -23.18 -6.82
N GLU A 160 12.23 -24.37 -7.44
CA GLU A 160 11.43 -24.66 -8.62
C GLU A 160 10.14 -25.38 -8.22
N ILE A 161 9.01 -24.78 -8.55
CA ILE A 161 7.67 -25.22 -8.14
C ILE A 161 6.93 -25.78 -9.36
N ASP A 162 6.67 -27.08 -9.34
CA ASP A 162 5.80 -27.76 -10.32
C ASP A 162 4.37 -27.83 -9.77
N CYS A 163 3.48 -27.03 -10.34
CA CYS A 163 2.09 -26.88 -9.84
C CYS A 163 1.24 -28.13 -10.01
N ARG A 164 1.67 -29.11 -10.81
CA ARG A 164 1.02 -30.44 -10.90
C ARG A 164 1.18 -31.23 -9.60
N LYS A 165 2.21 -30.94 -8.82
CA LYS A 165 2.54 -31.66 -7.58
C LYS A 165 1.93 -31.03 -6.31
N MET A 166 1.21 -29.92 -6.46
CA MET A 166 0.62 -29.19 -5.33
C MET A 166 -0.74 -29.76 -4.86
N GLY A 167 -1.15 -30.90 -5.42
CA GLY A 167 -2.40 -31.55 -5.05
C GLY A 167 -3.64 -30.69 -5.37
N SER A 168 -4.74 -30.96 -4.67
CA SER A 168 -6.01 -30.23 -4.84
C SER A 168 -5.98 -28.82 -4.26
N ALA A 169 -5.03 -28.49 -3.41
CA ALA A 169 -4.88 -27.12 -2.86
C ALA A 169 -4.31 -26.14 -3.88
N GLY A 170 -3.58 -26.64 -4.89
CA GLY A 170 -2.92 -25.79 -5.88
C GLY A 170 -1.73 -25.02 -5.32
N ALA A 171 -1.10 -24.22 -6.18
CA ALA A 171 -0.05 -23.27 -5.80
C ALA A 171 -0.66 -21.89 -5.58
N ALA A 172 -0.30 -21.23 -4.49
CA ALA A 172 -0.75 -19.86 -4.26
C ALA A 172 -0.21 -18.92 -5.34
N ILE A 173 -1.04 -17.99 -5.81
CA ILE A 173 -0.59 -16.91 -6.67
C ILE A 173 0.18 -15.92 -5.79
N PRO A 174 1.48 -15.64 -6.08
CA PRO A 174 2.23 -14.64 -5.33
C PRO A 174 1.54 -13.28 -5.35
N ALA A 175 1.69 -12.51 -4.28
CA ALA A 175 1.16 -11.15 -4.19
C ALA A 175 1.72 -10.23 -5.27
N ASN A 176 2.97 -10.47 -5.67
CA ASN A 176 3.65 -9.78 -6.77
C ASN A 176 4.12 -10.81 -7.80
N VAL A 177 3.73 -10.63 -9.05
CA VAL A 177 4.05 -11.52 -10.20
C VAL A 177 5.02 -10.79 -11.13
N GLU A 178 6.15 -10.34 -10.59
CA GLU A 178 7.20 -9.70 -11.37
C GLU A 178 8.38 -10.67 -11.60
N PRO A 179 9.20 -10.43 -12.64
CA PRO A 179 10.40 -11.25 -12.92
C PRO A 179 11.38 -11.34 -11.73
N SER A 180 11.37 -10.33 -10.85
CA SER A 180 12.17 -10.30 -9.62
C SER A 180 11.68 -11.25 -8.53
N VAL A 181 10.43 -11.71 -8.61
CA VAL A 181 9.79 -12.58 -7.63
C VAL A 181 9.55 -13.97 -8.21
N MET A 182 9.07 -14.03 -9.46
CA MET A 182 8.63 -15.26 -10.10
C MET A 182 9.18 -15.34 -11.53
N GLU A 183 9.94 -16.39 -11.82
CA GLU A 183 10.44 -16.67 -13.17
C GLU A 183 9.66 -17.84 -13.78
N PHE A 184 8.92 -17.59 -14.84
CA PHE A 184 8.19 -18.61 -15.56
C PHE A 184 9.17 -19.55 -16.29
N LYS A 185 9.10 -20.85 -16.02
CA LYS A 185 9.98 -21.85 -16.64
C LYS A 185 9.30 -22.61 -17.78
N LYS A 186 8.13 -23.17 -17.51
CA LYS A 186 7.44 -24.04 -18.47
C LYS A 186 5.94 -24.01 -18.27
N SER A 187 5.21 -24.06 -19.39
CA SER A 187 3.77 -24.36 -19.40
C SER A 187 3.45 -25.37 -20.50
N GLU A 188 2.70 -26.39 -20.14
CA GLU A 188 2.12 -27.37 -21.08
C GLU A 188 0.59 -27.19 -21.20
N ALA A 189 0.06 -26.13 -20.57
CA ALA A 189 -1.36 -25.79 -20.61
C ALA A 189 -1.77 -25.31 -22.01
N LYS A 190 -2.87 -25.86 -22.53
CA LYS A 190 -3.46 -25.43 -23.81
C LYS A 190 -4.39 -24.23 -23.66
N PHE A 191 -4.91 -24.02 -22.47
CA PHE A 191 -5.81 -22.88 -22.14
C PHE A 191 -5.70 -22.59 -20.64
N VAL A 192 -6.18 -21.43 -20.26
CA VAL A 192 -6.33 -21.00 -18.84
C VAL A 192 -7.82 -20.82 -18.58
N LEU A 193 -8.30 -21.44 -17.49
CA LEU A 193 -9.64 -21.23 -16.97
C LEU A 193 -9.54 -20.41 -15.69
N VAL A 194 -10.18 -19.26 -15.68
CA VAL A 194 -10.28 -18.41 -14.48
C VAL A 194 -11.67 -18.62 -13.87
N VAL A 195 -11.70 -18.93 -12.58
CA VAL A 195 -12.93 -19.10 -11.79
C VAL A 195 -12.90 -18.10 -10.64
N GLU A 196 -13.93 -17.29 -10.53
CA GLU A 196 -14.15 -16.32 -9.48
C GLU A 196 -15.01 -16.92 -8.34
#